data_b812c5e7aad691c4588752e2a11d7b5b
#
_entry.id   b812c5e7aad691c4588752e2a11d7b5b
#
_cell.length_a   1.000
_cell.length_b   1.000
_cell.length_c   1.000
_cell.angle_alpha   90.00
_cell.angle_beta   90.00
_cell.angle_gamma   90.00
#
_symmetry.space_group_name_H-M   'P 1'
#
loop_
_entity.id
_entity.type
_entity.pdbx_description
1 polymer ?
#
loop_
_entity_poly.entity_id
_entity_poly.type
_entity_poly.pdbx_seq_one_letter_code
_entity_poly.pdbx_strand_id
1 'polypeptide(L)'
;MKNFVVLLLGVLVASGVSAQSKVKFNPALSQDQIAISAGLYQAISGDELSEGINYGVDWLHNFTPAFGVRGGVAFVENLADDIHLVRLPLGVTFRVGHSGSLADRVAYSVANYVFSRDHSLSSALITLLPIGVEFTAGITPGVLMGSRESSSLTITGGDSWVHGVRVRSRFSLTADVGASLSLRISRVVLRLTPMYHYSLTDNFDLFSEHSTDTKTARSFFSASGSLSWMF
;
A
#
# COMPACT_ATOMS: atom_id res chain seq x y z
N MET A 1 6.48 13.32 13.94
CA MET A 1 6.14 12.38 12.88
C MET A 1 6.59 12.83 11.48
N LYS A 2 6.40 14.10 11.07
CA LYS A 2 6.83 14.59 9.72
C LYS A 2 8.31 14.32 9.41
N ASN A 3 9.20 14.54 10.37
CA ASN A 3 10.65 14.37 10.17
C ASN A 3 11.09 12.90 10.05
N PHE A 4 10.34 11.96 10.64
CA PHE A 4 10.64 10.54 10.55
C PHE A 4 10.33 9.98 9.15
N VAL A 5 9.23 10.40 8.54
CA VAL A 5 8.84 9.99 7.18
C VAL A 5 9.84 10.52 6.15
N VAL A 6 10.30 11.77 6.29
CA VAL A 6 11.32 12.37 5.42
C VAL A 6 12.66 11.65 5.56
N LEU A 7 13.05 11.30 6.78
CA LEU A 7 14.29 10.56 7.05
C LEU A 7 14.24 9.14 6.49
N LEU A 8 13.11 8.44 6.64
CA LEU A 8 12.90 7.11 6.08
C LEU A 8 12.94 7.13 4.55
N LEU A 9 12.27 8.10 3.91
CA LEU A 9 12.32 8.33 2.47
C LEU A 9 13.75 8.64 2.00
N GLY A 10 14.47 9.50 2.72
CA GLY A 10 15.86 9.85 2.41
C GLY A 10 16.81 8.66 2.47
N VAL A 11 16.70 7.82 3.49
CA VAL A 11 17.52 6.59 3.64
C VAL A 11 17.18 5.57 2.55
N LEU A 12 15.91 5.40 2.21
CA LEU A 12 15.47 4.49 1.15
C LEU A 12 15.95 4.93 -0.24
N VAL A 13 15.89 6.23 -0.54
CA VAL A 13 16.39 6.78 -1.80
C VAL A 13 17.93 6.66 -1.88
N ALA A 14 18.64 6.99 -0.81
CA ALA A 14 20.11 6.92 -0.78
C ALA A 14 20.63 5.47 -0.91
N SER A 15 19.97 4.50 -0.29
CA SER A 15 20.32 3.08 -0.42
C SER A 15 20.00 2.51 -1.81
N GLY A 16 18.93 3.02 -2.46
CA GLY A 16 18.53 2.60 -3.80
C GLY A 16 19.48 3.05 -4.91
N VAL A 17 20.00 4.27 -4.81
CA VAL A 17 20.90 4.84 -5.82
C VAL A 17 22.25 4.11 -5.86
N SER A 18 22.74 3.64 -4.72
CA SER A 18 24.02 2.89 -4.65
C SER A 18 23.92 1.48 -5.20
N ALA A 19 22.75 0.86 -5.20
CA ALA A 19 22.54 -0.52 -5.64
C ALA A 19 22.34 -0.70 -7.14
N GLN A 20 22.02 0.39 -7.87
CA GLN A 20 21.63 0.30 -9.30
C GLN A 20 22.79 0.14 -10.27
N SER A 21 24.05 0.27 -9.86
CA SER A 21 25.13 0.55 -10.82
C SER A 21 25.65 -0.62 -11.64
N LYS A 22 25.30 -1.91 -11.41
CA LYS A 22 25.94 -3.03 -12.14
C LYS A 22 25.14 -4.31 -12.40
N VAL A 23 23.84 -4.37 -12.12
CA VAL A 23 23.08 -5.60 -12.41
C VAL A 23 22.47 -5.54 -13.80
N LYS A 24 22.96 -6.38 -14.70
CA LYS A 24 22.31 -6.58 -16.00
C LYS A 24 20.91 -7.18 -15.76
N PHE A 25 19.91 -6.45 -16.20
CA PHE A 25 18.54 -6.91 -16.18
C PHE A 25 18.37 -8.15 -17.05
N ASN A 26 17.76 -9.19 -16.50
CA ASN A 26 17.37 -10.35 -17.29
C ASN A 26 15.96 -10.10 -17.85
N PRO A 27 15.82 -9.88 -19.17
CA PRO A 27 14.51 -9.64 -19.79
C PRO A 27 13.57 -10.85 -19.75
N ALA A 28 14.08 -12.05 -19.39
CA ALA A 28 13.26 -13.25 -19.19
C ALA A 28 12.49 -13.26 -17.86
N LEU A 29 12.66 -12.23 -17.00
CA LEU A 29 11.82 -12.07 -15.83
C LEU A 29 10.45 -11.59 -16.28
N SER A 30 9.43 -12.39 -15.99
CA SER A 30 8.04 -12.07 -16.28
C SER A 30 7.68 -10.63 -15.92
N GLN A 31 7.11 -9.95 -16.90
CA GLN A 31 6.73 -8.54 -16.77
C GLN A 31 5.36 -8.38 -16.12
N ASP A 32 4.53 -9.42 -16.18
CA ASP A 32 3.17 -9.42 -15.70
C ASP A 32 3.01 -10.20 -14.40
N GLN A 33 2.16 -9.67 -13.53
CA GLN A 33 1.81 -10.29 -12.26
C GLN A 33 0.33 -10.07 -11.98
N ILE A 34 -0.33 -11.10 -11.46
CA ILE A 34 -1.65 -10.98 -10.87
C ILE A 34 -1.50 -11.23 -9.37
N ALA A 35 -2.09 -10.36 -8.57
CA ALA A 35 -2.06 -10.42 -7.12
C ALA A 35 -3.48 -10.50 -6.56
N ILE A 36 -3.66 -11.31 -5.54
CA ILE A 36 -4.79 -11.21 -4.61
C ILE A 36 -4.31 -10.53 -3.35
N SER A 37 -5.11 -9.62 -2.80
CA SER A 37 -4.76 -8.85 -1.61
C SER A 37 -5.89 -8.86 -0.59
N ALA A 38 -5.51 -8.83 0.69
CA ALA A 38 -6.43 -8.60 1.80
C ALA A 38 -5.74 -7.77 2.88
N GLY A 39 -6.51 -6.97 3.62
CA GLY A 39 -5.96 -6.11 4.65
C GLY A 39 -7.01 -5.26 5.35
N LEU A 40 -6.54 -4.22 6.03
CA LEU A 40 -7.36 -3.26 6.75
C LEU A 40 -7.39 -1.92 6.01
N TYR A 41 -8.48 -1.19 6.15
CA TYR A 41 -8.68 0.15 5.63
C TYR A 41 -9.31 1.02 6.70
N GLN A 42 -8.65 2.10 7.09
CA GLN A 42 -9.05 2.91 8.24
C GLN A 42 -8.96 4.40 7.92
N ALA A 43 -9.90 5.19 8.43
CA ALA A 43 -9.77 6.64 8.43
C ALA A 43 -8.76 7.09 9.48
N ILE A 44 -7.96 8.10 9.14
CA ILE A 44 -6.95 8.66 10.06
C ILE A 44 -7.56 9.74 10.95
N SER A 45 -8.63 10.38 10.49
CA SER A 45 -9.29 11.46 11.20
C SER A 45 -10.59 10.99 11.85
N GLY A 46 -10.54 10.84 13.19
CA GLY A 46 -11.70 10.56 14.03
C GLY A 46 -11.84 9.09 14.43
N ASP A 47 -12.27 8.88 15.65
CA ASP A 47 -12.57 7.55 16.22
C ASP A 47 -13.94 7.01 15.70
N GLU A 48 -14.55 7.74 14.77
CA GLU A 48 -15.95 7.55 14.35
C GLU A 48 -16.11 6.66 13.13
N LEU A 49 -15.01 6.40 12.37
CA LEU A 49 -15.02 5.44 11.28
C LEU A 49 -14.45 4.10 11.74
N SER A 50 -15.23 3.05 11.53
CA SER A 50 -14.80 1.69 11.82
C SER A 50 -13.67 1.25 10.89
N GLU A 51 -12.91 0.25 11.31
CA GLU A 51 -11.93 -0.42 10.46
C GLU A 51 -12.68 -1.27 9.43
N GLY A 52 -12.49 -0.97 8.15
CA GLY A 52 -13.00 -1.78 7.05
C GLY A 52 -12.02 -2.87 6.65
N ILE A 53 -12.54 -4.00 6.20
CA ILE A 53 -11.74 -5.06 5.57
C ILE A 53 -11.58 -4.74 4.10
N ASN A 54 -10.34 -4.64 3.63
CA ASN A 54 -10.00 -4.40 2.23
C ASN A 54 -9.52 -5.70 1.58
N TYR A 55 -10.09 -6.07 0.44
CA TYR A 55 -9.62 -7.19 -0.36
C TYR A 55 -9.77 -6.87 -1.86
N GLY A 56 -8.92 -7.49 -2.68
CA GLY A 56 -8.94 -7.16 -4.09
C GLY A 56 -8.03 -8.03 -4.95
N VAL A 57 -8.09 -7.73 -6.24
CA VAL A 57 -7.24 -8.32 -7.26
C VAL A 57 -6.54 -7.19 -8.00
N ASP A 58 -5.24 -7.30 -8.11
CA ASP A 58 -4.39 -6.33 -8.80
C ASP A 58 -3.64 -7.00 -9.95
N TRP A 59 -3.51 -6.28 -11.03
CA TRP A 59 -2.57 -6.58 -12.11
C TRP A 59 -1.43 -5.57 -12.07
N LEU A 60 -0.21 -6.07 -12.22
CA LEU A 60 1.01 -5.27 -12.26
C LEU A 60 1.79 -5.63 -13.52
N HIS A 61 2.10 -4.63 -14.34
CA HIS A 61 2.94 -4.75 -15.50
C HIS A 61 4.23 -3.97 -15.31
N ASN A 62 5.38 -4.63 -15.44
CA ASN A 62 6.68 -3.99 -15.32
C ASN A 62 7.28 -3.72 -16.70
N PHE A 63 7.41 -2.46 -17.07
CA PHE A 63 8.10 -2.03 -18.32
C PHE A 63 9.61 -2.18 -18.20
N THR A 64 10.13 -1.96 -16.98
CA THR A 64 11.54 -2.07 -16.66
C THR A 64 11.69 -2.75 -15.28
N PRO A 65 12.91 -3.13 -14.86
CA PRO A 65 13.14 -3.63 -13.50
C PRO A 65 12.68 -2.68 -12.40
N ALA A 66 12.76 -1.38 -12.69
CA ALA A 66 12.49 -0.33 -11.71
C ALA A 66 11.07 0.25 -11.84
N PHE A 67 10.47 0.22 -13.03
CA PHE A 67 9.19 0.87 -13.30
C PHE A 67 8.11 -0.08 -13.78
N GLY A 68 6.89 0.11 -13.26
CA GLY A 68 5.70 -0.59 -13.69
C GLY A 68 4.45 0.25 -13.54
N VAL A 69 3.35 -0.31 -14.02
CA VAL A 69 1.99 0.20 -13.79
C VAL A 69 1.20 -0.85 -13.04
N ARG A 70 0.29 -0.38 -12.21
CA ARG A 70 -0.62 -1.22 -11.43
C ARG A 70 -2.05 -0.79 -11.71
N GLY A 71 -2.93 -1.77 -11.86
CA GLY A 71 -4.37 -1.56 -11.93
C GLY A 71 -5.09 -2.72 -11.27
N GLY A 72 -6.31 -2.48 -10.77
CA GLY A 72 -7.02 -3.54 -10.08
C GLY A 72 -8.45 -3.19 -9.71
N VAL A 73 -9.06 -4.08 -8.96
CA VAL A 73 -10.34 -3.89 -8.31
C VAL A 73 -10.18 -4.25 -6.84
N ALA A 74 -10.58 -3.36 -5.96
CA ALA A 74 -10.57 -3.59 -4.53
C ALA A 74 -11.96 -3.29 -3.95
N PHE A 75 -12.30 -4.03 -2.91
CA PHE A 75 -13.52 -3.87 -2.15
C PHE A 75 -13.18 -3.62 -0.69
N VAL A 76 -13.76 -2.57 -0.11
CA VAL A 76 -13.67 -2.28 1.32
C VAL A 76 -15.02 -2.54 1.94
N GLU A 77 -15.07 -3.53 2.81
CA GLU A 77 -16.26 -3.94 3.53
C GLU A 77 -16.28 -3.28 4.91
N ASN A 78 -17.46 -2.85 5.34
CA ASN A 78 -17.71 -2.28 6.66
C ASN A 78 -16.84 -1.06 7.00
N LEU A 79 -16.69 -0.13 6.04
CA LEU A 79 -16.04 1.16 6.30
C LEU A 79 -16.78 1.97 7.37
N ALA A 80 -18.09 1.80 7.44
CA ALA A 80 -19.01 2.06 8.54
C ALA A 80 -20.13 1.01 8.41
N ASP A 81 -21.00 0.88 9.42
CA ASP A 81 -22.09 -0.08 9.38
C ASP A 81 -22.88 0.07 8.08
N ASP A 82 -22.95 -1.01 7.29
CA ASP A 82 -23.64 -1.09 6.00
C ASP A 82 -23.15 -0.08 4.93
N ILE A 83 -21.92 0.44 5.07
CA ILE A 83 -21.25 1.27 4.05
C ILE A 83 -20.05 0.52 3.50
N HIS A 84 -20.05 0.27 2.21
CA HIS A 84 -19.00 -0.43 1.48
C HIS A 84 -18.43 0.46 0.39
N LEU A 85 -17.18 0.20 -0.02
CA LEU A 85 -16.53 0.97 -1.07
C LEU A 85 -15.90 0.03 -2.10
N VAL A 86 -16.33 0.14 -3.35
CA VAL A 86 -15.66 -0.48 -4.50
C VAL A 86 -14.66 0.50 -5.07
N ARG A 87 -13.44 0.07 -5.29
CA ARG A 87 -12.30 0.89 -5.72
C ARG A 87 -11.65 0.31 -6.97
N LEU A 88 -11.17 1.18 -7.85
CA LEU A 88 -10.40 0.83 -9.03
C LEU A 88 -9.00 1.49 -8.94
N PRO A 89 -8.07 0.91 -8.17
CA PRO A 89 -6.73 1.47 -8.02
C PRO A 89 -5.99 1.47 -9.37
N LEU A 90 -5.45 2.64 -9.72
CA LEU A 90 -4.62 2.85 -10.89
C LEU A 90 -3.36 3.61 -10.45
N GLY A 91 -2.20 3.08 -10.75
CA GLY A 91 -0.97 3.70 -10.28
C GLY A 91 0.27 3.30 -11.04
N VAL A 92 1.34 4.01 -10.73
CA VAL A 92 2.69 3.70 -11.16
C VAL A 92 3.46 3.13 -9.98
N THR A 93 4.37 2.22 -10.26
CA THR A 93 5.22 1.60 -9.25
C THR A 93 6.68 1.85 -9.59
N PHE A 94 7.45 2.14 -8.55
CA PHE A 94 8.89 2.27 -8.63
C PHE A 94 9.53 1.28 -7.66
N ARG A 95 10.33 0.36 -8.18
CA ARG A 95 10.96 -0.71 -7.40
C ARG A 95 12.44 -0.43 -7.18
N VAL A 96 12.86 -0.65 -5.94
CA VAL A 96 14.25 -0.58 -5.50
C VAL A 96 14.63 -1.93 -4.92
N GLY A 97 15.78 -2.48 -5.31
CA GLY A 97 16.28 -3.75 -4.80
C GLY A 97 16.44 -4.83 -5.87
N HIS A 98 16.88 -6.01 -5.46
CA HIS A 98 17.19 -7.09 -6.39
C HIS A 98 15.91 -7.83 -6.79
N SER A 99 15.63 -7.82 -8.09
CA SER A 99 14.53 -8.59 -8.70
C SER A 99 14.97 -9.96 -9.26
N GLY A 100 16.24 -10.31 -9.12
CA GLY A 100 16.83 -11.53 -9.66
C GLY A 100 16.37 -12.83 -8.99
N SER A 101 16.64 -13.97 -9.63
CA SER A 101 16.43 -15.29 -9.04
C SER A 101 17.35 -15.50 -7.82
N LEU A 102 17.03 -16.51 -6.99
CA LEU A 102 17.91 -16.85 -5.86
C LEU A 102 19.35 -17.15 -6.32
N ALA A 103 19.50 -17.83 -7.47
CA ALA A 103 20.80 -18.16 -8.04
C ALA A 103 21.58 -16.89 -8.45
N ASP A 104 20.93 -15.92 -9.08
CA ASP A 104 21.56 -14.65 -9.45
C ASP A 104 22.00 -13.86 -8.20
N ARG A 105 21.22 -13.92 -7.13
CA ARG A 105 21.55 -13.25 -5.86
C ARG A 105 22.72 -13.91 -5.16
N VAL A 106 22.76 -15.25 -5.13
CA VAL A 106 23.89 -16.00 -4.57
C VAL A 106 25.16 -15.68 -5.35
N ALA A 107 25.11 -15.73 -6.68
CA ALA A 107 26.24 -15.39 -7.53
C ALA A 107 26.71 -13.94 -7.31
N TYR A 108 25.78 -12.99 -7.21
CA TYR A 108 26.11 -11.58 -6.94
C TYR A 108 26.65 -11.36 -5.53
N SER A 109 26.04 -12.00 -4.51
CA SER A 109 26.49 -11.89 -3.13
C SER A 109 27.90 -12.46 -2.95
N VAL A 110 28.21 -13.63 -3.54
CA VAL A 110 29.52 -14.23 -3.52
C VAL A 110 30.53 -13.35 -4.26
N ALA A 111 30.17 -12.85 -5.46
CA ALA A 111 31.02 -11.94 -6.21
C ALA A 111 31.30 -10.65 -5.44
N ASN A 112 30.28 -10.09 -4.81
CA ASN A 112 30.44 -8.88 -4.00
C ASN A 112 31.31 -9.10 -2.77
N TYR A 113 31.15 -10.23 -2.07
CA TYR A 113 31.99 -10.61 -0.94
C TYR A 113 33.46 -10.81 -1.33
N VAL A 114 33.71 -11.48 -2.47
CA VAL A 114 35.06 -11.80 -2.93
C VAL A 114 35.76 -10.58 -3.53
N PHE A 115 35.05 -9.75 -4.27
CA PHE A 115 35.65 -8.65 -5.06
C PHE A 115 35.44 -7.26 -4.45
N SER A 116 34.63 -7.09 -3.41
CA SER A 116 34.50 -5.80 -2.73
C SER A 116 35.63 -5.59 -1.71
N ARG A 117 36.08 -4.35 -1.61
CA ARG A 117 37.13 -3.96 -0.64
C ARG A 117 36.71 -4.15 0.82
N ASP A 118 35.42 -4.14 1.12
CA ASP A 118 34.92 -4.08 2.49
C ASP A 118 34.64 -5.45 3.11
N HIS A 119 34.66 -6.56 2.34
CA HIS A 119 34.40 -7.94 2.78
C HIS A 119 33.31 -8.07 3.88
N SER A 120 32.28 -7.21 3.82
CA SER A 120 31.26 -7.15 4.85
C SER A 120 30.26 -8.29 4.69
N LEU A 121 30.25 -9.22 5.65
CA LEU A 121 29.26 -10.30 5.75
C LEU A 121 27.83 -9.76 5.83
N SER A 122 27.61 -8.62 6.45
CA SER A 122 26.29 -7.99 6.56
C SER A 122 25.76 -7.53 5.20
N SER A 123 26.62 -6.94 4.35
CA SER A 123 26.21 -6.54 3.00
C SER A 123 25.92 -7.75 2.11
N ALA A 124 26.70 -8.82 2.24
CA ALA A 124 26.47 -10.06 1.52
C ALA A 124 25.16 -10.74 1.94
N LEU A 125 24.84 -10.77 3.23
CA LEU A 125 23.58 -11.32 3.75
C LEU A 125 22.36 -10.50 3.31
N ILE A 126 22.45 -9.16 3.31
CA ILE A 126 21.37 -8.29 2.84
C ILE A 126 21.08 -8.52 1.35
N THR A 127 22.10 -8.73 0.54
CA THR A 127 21.94 -9.03 -0.90
C THR A 127 21.36 -10.41 -1.16
N LEU A 128 21.53 -11.36 -0.25
CA LEU A 128 20.93 -12.70 -0.33
C LEU A 128 19.44 -12.69 -0.02
N LEU A 129 18.95 -11.74 0.80
CA LEU A 129 17.55 -11.67 1.16
C LEU A 129 16.71 -11.32 -0.09
N PRO A 130 15.69 -12.14 -0.41
CA PRO A 130 14.81 -11.92 -1.55
C PRO A 130 13.81 -10.76 -1.31
N ILE A 131 14.27 -9.71 -0.67
CA ILE A 131 13.45 -8.56 -0.28
C ILE A 131 13.61 -7.44 -1.29
N GLY A 132 12.49 -6.94 -1.79
CA GLY A 132 12.41 -5.73 -2.59
C GLY A 132 11.56 -4.66 -1.89
N VAL A 133 11.85 -3.41 -2.17
CA VAL A 133 11.01 -2.28 -1.79
C VAL A 133 10.38 -1.71 -3.04
N GLU A 134 9.07 -1.50 -3.01
CA GLU A 134 8.32 -0.94 -4.13
C GLU A 134 7.52 0.27 -3.62
N PHE A 135 7.67 1.39 -4.29
CA PHE A 135 6.88 2.60 -4.05
C PHE A 135 5.76 2.66 -5.06
N THR A 136 4.58 3.01 -4.61
CA THR A 136 3.39 3.15 -5.46
C THR A 136 2.82 4.55 -5.28
N ALA A 137 2.48 5.20 -6.39
CA ALA A 137 1.71 6.42 -6.41
C ALA A 137 0.62 6.31 -7.47
N GLY A 138 -0.59 6.79 -7.16
CA GLY A 138 -1.70 6.63 -8.09
C GLY A 138 -2.95 7.40 -7.70
N ILE A 139 -3.99 7.12 -8.46
CA ILE A 139 -5.34 7.60 -8.22
C ILE A 139 -6.28 6.40 -8.16
N THR A 140 -7.29 6.50 -7.32
CA THR A 140 -8.27 5.43 -7.17
C THR A 140 -9.67 6.02 -7.21
N PRO A 141 -10.36 5.95 -8.37
CA PRO A 141 -11.79 6.16 -8.40
C PRO A 141 -12.50 5.03 -7.67
N GLY A 142 -13.67 5.34 -7.09
CA GLY A 142 -14.46 4.36 -6.37
C GLY A 142 -15.91 4.77 -6.27
N VAL A 143 -16.75 3.82 -5.84
CA VAL A 143 -18.17 4.02 -5.61
C VAL A 143 -18.56 3.47 -4.25
N LEU A 144 -19.20 4.31 -3.45
CA LEU A 144 -19.77 3.94 -2.16
C LEU A 144 -21.14 3.28 -2.36
N MET A 145 -21.33 2.16 -1.70
CA MET A 145 -22.53 1.33 -1.71
C MET A 145 -23.09 1.21 -0.31
N GLY A 146 -24.36 0.82 -0.19
CA GLY A 146 -25.05 0.62 1.08
C GLY A 146 -25.77 1.85 1.56
N SER A 147 -25.90 2.01 2.87
CA SER A 147 -26.61 3.08 3.53
C SER A 147 -25.99 4.45 3.26
N ARG A 148 -26.80 5.49 3.33
CA ARG A 148 -26.29 6.88 3.23
C ARG A 148 -25.87 7.43 4.59
N GLU A 149 -26.30 6.82 5.65
CA GLU A 149 -26.05 7.25 7.02
C GLU A 149 -25.92 6.02 7.91
N SER A 150 -24.91 6.02 8.72
CA SER A 150 -24.69 5.01 9.75
C SER A 150 -24.40 5.75 11.06
N SER A 151 -25.02 5.31 12.14
CA SER A 151 -24.82 5.88 13.47
C SER A 151 -24.64 4.76 14.50
N SER A 152 -23.70 4.93 15.38
CA SER A 152 -23.47 4.05 16.53
C SER A 152 -23.73 4.82 17.84
N LEU A 153 -24.35 4.12 18.79
CA LEU A 153 -24.57 4.63 20.14
C LEU A 153 -23.47 4.07 21.06
N THR A 154 -22.65 4.94 21.61
CA THR A 154 -21.69 4.56 22.63
C THR A 154 -22.16 5.04 24.00
N ILE A 155 -22.28 4.13 24.97
CA ILE A 155 -22.66 4.44 26.35
C ILE A 155 -21.41 4.29 27.21
N THR A 156 -20.94 5.40 27.80
CA THR A 156 -19.79 5.40 28.70
C THR A 156 -20.11 6.22 29.95
N GLY A 157 -20.06 5.59 31.13
CA GLY A 157 -20.17 6.30 32.40
C GLY A 157 -21.54 6.92 32.69
N GLY A 158 -22.62 6.49 32.02
CA GLY A 158 -23.97 7.03 32.17
C GLY A 158 -24.34 8.11 31.13
N ASP A 159 -23.38 8.55 30.32
CA ASP A 159 -23.62 9.44 29.17
C ASP A 159 -23.74 8.59 27.90
N SER A 160 -24.71 8.95 27.07
CA SER A 160 -24.90 8.34 25.74
C SER A 160 -24.39 9.28 24.67
N TRP A 161 -23.54 8.75 23.78
CA TRP A 161 -22.95 9.50 22.67
C TRP A 161 -23.39 8.87 21.36
N VAL A 162 -23.98 9.65 20.47
CA VAL A 162 -24.27 9.21 19.10
C VAL A 162 -23.19 9.76 18.18
N HIS A 163 -22.46 8.86 17.57
CA HIS A 163 -21.48 9.16 16.53
C HIS A 163 -21.98 8.59 15.22
N GLY A 164 -21.76 9.29 14.13
CA GLY A 164 -22.22 8.79 12.87
C GLY A 164 -21.43 9.30 11.67
N VAL A 165 -21.64 8.59 10.58
CA VAL A 165 -21.06 8.87 9.29
C VAL A 165 -22.18 9.10 8.30
N ARG A 166 -22.12 10.21 7.55
CA ARG A 166 -23.03 10.49 6.46
C ARG A 166 -22.29 10.51 5.14
N VAL A 167 -22.81 9.76 4.17
CA VAL A 167 -22.28 9.75 2.80
C VAL A 167 -22.84 10.94 2.03
N ARG A 168 -21.98 11.92 1.74
CA ARG A 168 -22.31 13.11 0.96
C ARG A 168 -22.34 12.83 -0.55
N SER A 169 -21.34 12.08 -1.03
CA SER A 169 -21.21 11.69 -2.43
C SER A 169 -20.89 10.21 -2.53
N ARG A 170 -21.57 9.49 -3.42
CA ARG A 170 -21.25 8.08 -3.69
C ARG A 170 -20.01 7.88 -4.56
N PHE A 171 -19.67 8.86 -5.38
CA PHE A 171 -18.44 8.82 -6.16
C PHE A 171 -17.27 9.25 -5.28
N SER A 172 -16.24 8.42 -5.22
CA SER A 172 -15.01 8.65 -4.48
C SER A 172 -13.83 8.72 -5.44
N LEU A 173 -12.94 9.68 -5.21
CA LEU A 173 -11.65 9.77 -5.89
C LEU A 173 -10.58 10.00 -4.85
N THR A 174 -9.57 9.13 -4.80
CA THR A 174 -8.43 9.28 -3.89
C THR A 174 -7.12 9.41 -4.65
N ALA A 175 -6.19 10.19 -4.10
CA ALA A 175 -4.78 10.14 -4.44
C ALA A 175 -4.09 9.20 -3.45
N ASP A 176 -3.38 8.21 -3.97
CA ASP A 176 -2.82 7.13 -3.19
C ASP A 176 -1.30 7.15 -3.26
N VAL A 177 -0.64 6.96 -2.11
CA VAL A 177 0.80 6.79 -2.03
C VAL A 177 1.14 5.70 -1.02
N GLY A 178 2.09 4.83 -1.36
CA GLY A 178 2.46 3.72 -0.49
C GLY A 178 3.83 3.17 -0.78
N ALA A 179 4.27 2.30 0.11
CA ALA A 179 5.49 1.53 -0.05
C ALA A 179 5.20 0.08 0.30
N SER A 180 5.72 -0.85 -0.49
CA SER A 180 5.56 -2.29 -0.26
C SER A 180 6.89 -2.92 0.05
N LEU A 181 6.89 -3.84 1.00
CA LEU A 181 7.97 -4.82 1.18
C LEU A 181 7.57 -6.08 0.44
N SER A 182 8.42 -6.56 -0.46
CA SER A 182 8.16 -7.75 -1.25
C SER A 182 9.19 -8.84 -0.99
N LEU A 183 8.71 -10.08 -0.87
CA LEU A 183 9.51 -11.29 -0.77
C LEU A 183 9.20 -12.17 -1.98
N ARG A 184 10.20 -12.43 -2.81
CA ARG A 184 10.04 -13.25 -4.00
C ARG A 184 10.55 -14.67 -3.80
N ILE A 185 9.68 -15.65 -4.03
CA ILE A 185 10.00 -17.08 -4.02
C ILE A 185 9.62 -17.65 -5.38
N SER A 186 10.59 -17.85 -6.26
CA SER A 186 10.34 -18.32 -7.64
C SER A 186 9.39 -17.38 -8.40
N ARG A 187 8.23 -17.86 -8.80
CA ARG A 187 7.18 -17.09 -9.49
C ARG A 187 6.16 -16.45 -8.55
N VAL A 188 6.29 -16.70 -7.26
CA VAL A 188 5.39 -16.17 -6.24
C VAL A 188 6.05 -14.98 -5.58
N VAL A 189 5.27 -13.91 -5.38
CA VAL A 189 5.70 -12.72 -4.64
C VAL A 189 4.70 -12.45 -3.52
N LEU A 190 5.20 -12.45 -2.30
CA LEU A 190 4.47 -11.98 -1.13
C LEU A 190 4.76 -10.48 -0.95
N ARG A 191 3.75 -9.67 -0.70
CA ARG A 191 3.92 -8.25 -0.40
C ARG A 191 3.16 -7.85 0.85
N LEU A 192 3.75 -6.94 1.60
CA LEU A 192 3.10 -6.17 2.65
C LEU A 192 3.10 -4.71 2.20
N THR A 193 1.92 -4.12 2.08
CA THR A 193 1.72 -2.80 1.45
C THR A 193 0.95 -1.87 2.38
N PRO A 194 1.62 -1.04 3.19
CA PRO A 194 1.01 0.13 3.79
C PRO A 194 0.79 1.22 2.74
N MET A 195 -0.40 1.82 2.73
CA MET A 195 -0.77 2.90 1.81
C MET A 195 -1.51 4.02 2.54
N TYR A 196 -1.23 5.23 2.14
CA TYR A 196 -1.96 6.43 2.51
C TYR A 196 -2.84 6.87 1.35
N HIS A 197 -4.10 7.17 1.65
CA HIS A 197 -5.11 7.62 0.70
C HIS A 197 -5.61 8.98 1.10
N TYR A 198 -5.52 9.94 0.20
CA TYR A 198 -6.08 11.27 0.39
C TYR A 198 -7.30 11.44 -0.51
N SER A 199 -8.47 11.66 0.08
CA SER A 199 -9.70 11.87 -0.69
C SER A 199 -9.69 13.24 -1.35
N LEU A 200 -9.82 13.22 -2.68
CA LEU A 200 -9.97 14.42 -3.51
C LEU A 200 -11.43 14.87 -3.58
N THR A 201 -12.36 14.01 -3.13
CA THR A 201 -13.79 14.25 -3.07
C THR A 201 -14.26 14.22 -1.62
N ASP A 202 -15.24 15.07 -1.28
CA ASP A 202 -15.84 15.10 0.06
C ASP A 202 -16.93 14.03 0.14
N ASN A 203 -16.55 12.84 0.59
CA ASN A 203 -17.43 11.68 0.61
C ASN A 203 -18.12 11.45 1.94
N PHE A 204 -17.42 11.77 3.05
CA PHE A 204 -17.86 11.43 4.39
C PHE A 204 -17.89 12.66 5.28
N ASP A 205 -19.05 12.94 5.84
CA ASP A 205 -19.22 13.86 6.94
C ASP A 205 -19.36 13.05 8.24
N LEU A 206 -18.45 13.32 9.17
CA LEU A 206 -18.48 12.76 10.52
C LEU A 206 -19.28 13.70 11.41
N PHE A 207 -20.25 13.18 12.14
CA PHE A 207 -21.07 13.96 13.06
C PHE A 207 -21.12 13.31 14.45
N SER A 208 -21.26 14.15 15.45
CA SER A 208 -21.50 13.73 16.83
C SER A 208 -22.65 14.57 17.38
N GLU A 209 -23.53 13.95 18.15
CA GLU A 209 -24.74 14.60 18.68
C GLU A 209 -24.43 15.82 19.59
N HIS A 210 -23.19 15.87 20.15
CA HIS A 210 -22.76 16.97 21.01
C HIS A 210 -21.96 18.05 20.28
N SER A 211 -21.71 17.91 19.00
CA SER A 211 -20.97 18.88 18.19
C SER A 211 -21.80 19.31 17.02
N THR A 212 -22.01 20.62 16.87
CA THR A 212 -22.59 21.21 15.67
C THR A 212 -21.62 21.20 14.49
N ASP A 213 -20.36 20.86 14.74
CA ASP A 213 -19.32 20.82 13.73
C ASP A 213 -19.26 19.44 13.06
N THR A 214 -19.63 19.38 11.81
CA THR A 214 -19.38 18.22 10.94
C THR A 214 -17.95 18.26 10.44
N LYS A 215 -17.20 17.18 10.64
CA LYS A 215 -15.85 17.03 10.11
C LYS A 215 -15.87 16.15 8.86
N THR A 216 -15.16 16.55 7.83
CA THR A 216 -15.02 15.74 6.61
C THR A 216 -13.80 14.83 6.73
N ALA A 217 -14.00 13.52 6.58
CA ALA A 217 -12.90 12.57 6.55
C ALA A 217 -12.24 12.57 5.17
N ARG A 218 -10.98 13.00 5.10
CA ARG A 218 -10.21 13.08 3.84
C ARG A 218 -8.98 12.16 3.82
N SER A 219 -8.56 11.65 4.95
CA SER A 219 -7.33 10.89 5.07
C SER A 219 -7.61 9.48 5.55
N PHE A 220 -7.13 8.49 4.78
CA PHE A 220 -7.28 7.08 5.09
C PHE A 220 -5.95 6.38 5.03
N PHE A 221 -5.83 5.29 5.75
CA PHE A 221 -4.69 4.41 5.76
C PHE A 221 -5.15 2.99 5.47
N SER A 222 -4.38 2.25 4.69
CA SER A 222 -4.57 0.82 4.56
C SER A 222 -3.26 0.08 4.75
N ALA A 223 -3.36 -1.15 5.26
CA ALA A 223 -2.27 -2.09 5.32
C ALA A 223 -2.77 -3.42 4.77
N SER A 224 -2.19 -3.88 3.67
CA SER A 224 -2.61 -5.12 3.00
C SER A 224 -1.45 -6.07 2.80
N GLY A 225 -1.73 -7.37 2.98
CA GLY A 225 -0.91 -8.46 2.50
C GLY A 225 -1.38 -8.90 1.11
N SER A 226 -0.45 -9.21 0.21
CA SER A 226 -0.82 -9.75 -1.10
C SER A 226 0.06 -10.91 -1.52
N LEU A 227 -0.55 -11.83 -2.26
CA LEU A 227 0.08 -12.95 -2.92
C LEU A 227 -0.03 -12.74 -4.43
N SER A 228 1.10 -12.67 -5.11
CA SER A 228 1.17 -12.44 -6.56
C SER A 228 1.78 -13.63 -7.26
N TRP A 229 1.30 -13.89 -8.44
CA TRP A 229 1.86 -14.85 -9.38
C TRP A 229 2.41 -14.12 -10.61
N MET A 230 3.66 -14.48 -11.00
CA MET A 230 4.33 -13.95 -12.20
C MET A 230 4.23 -14.93 -13.35
N PHE A 231 3.93 -14.45 -14.55
CA PHE A 231 3.82 -15.24 -15.78
C PHE A 231 4.40 -14.50 -16.99
#